data_b72aa5e8770026233297ae9241a33c8e
#
_entry.id   b72aa5e8770026233297ae9241a33c8e
#
_cell.length_a   1.000
_cell.length_b   1.000
_cell.length_c   1.000
_cell.angle_alpha   90.00
_cell.angle_beta   90.00
_cell.angle_gamma   90.00
#
_symmetry.space_group_name_H-M   'P 1'
#
loop_
_entity.id
_entity.type
_entity.pdbx_description
1 polymer ?
#
loop_
_entity_poly.entity_id
_entity_poly.type
_entity_poly.pdbx_seq_one_letter_code
_entity_poly.pdbx_strand_id
1 'polypeptide(L)'
;MTKFLQDIYRQPEELQTSMDYSLSDGKQAIDEAIKLIQAARYVFIASIGASWNAGLAIQAAFNEAGINAQLFDSAEFLHFTKIPQSTVVILPSRSGKSVEIVQSVTKCREAGASIISITNDPQSPLAKGSDVCLDTHVDFDHSISVNTYTSIVLIGQLLAVFAGNLLTVKEAEKTITNALSATTPNISVWHEQIELSGWLNRDYASYFLGRGVSLASAYEAMLIWQEGAKHPASAMSTGAFRHGPQEILINKMNIGIWVDNRVARSNDFTLIGDILKQGVKVLTIGTGIPESLGGLKIEIPEIHPVFQPLINVIPAQLATDIFSALKGENPDGFRFCKFVVETDGGL
;
A
#
# COMPACT_ATOMS: atom_id res chain seq x y z
N MET A 1 4.92 2.65 -24.19
CA MET A 1 4.89 2.81 -22.72
C MET A 1 3.45 3.16 -22.34
N THR A 2 2.83 2.39 -21.46
CA THR A 2 1.50 2.67 -20.91
C THR A 2 1.53 3.89 -20.00
N LYS A 3 0.39 4.52 -19.74
CA LYS A 3 0.32 5.62 -18.77
C LYS A 3 0.55 5.10 -17.35
N PHE A 4 0.07 3.88 -17.06
CA PHE A 4 0.33 3.18 -15.81
C PHE A 4 1.84 3.02 -15.56
N LEU A 5 2.61 2.60 -16.58
CA LEU A 5 4.07 2.50 -16.46
C LEU A 5 4.74 3.88 -16.28
N GLN A 6 4.22 4.94 -16.93
CA GLN A 6 4.71 6.30 -16.70
C GLN A 6 4.49 6.74 -15.25
N ASP A 7 3.32 6.44 -14.66
CA ASP A 7 3.03 6.72 -13.26
C ASP A 7 3.98 5.98 -12.32
N ILE A 8 4.33 4.73 -12.63
CA ILE A 8 5.31 3.94 -11.86
C ILE A 8 6.69 4.62 -11.86
N TYR A 9 7.15 5.11 -13.00
CA TYR A 9 8.46 5.76 -13.10
C TYR A 9 8.53 7.09 -12.32
N ARG A 10 7.39 7.78 -12.13
CA ARG A 10 7.33 9.04 -11.38
C ARG A 10 7.36 8.86 -9.86
N GLN A 11 7.07 7.66 -9.34
CA GLN A 11 6.87 7.45 -7.89
C GLN A 11 7.98 8.00 -7.00
N PRO A 12 9.28 7.80 -7.27
CA PRO A 12 10.32 8.35 -6.39
C PRO A 12 10.29 9.88 -6.27
N GLU A 13 10.02 10.58 -7.38
CA GLU A 13 9.94 12.05 -7.42
C GLU A 13 8.66 12.54 -6.73
N GLU A 14 7.52 11.92 -7.01
CA GLU A 14 6.25 12.24 -6.38
C GLU A 14 6.27 12.02 -4.86
N LEU A 15 6.87 10.92 -4.41
CA LEU A 15 7.03 10.64 -2.98
C LEU A 15 7.96 11.66 -2.30
N GLN A 16 9.05 12.08 -2.96
CA GLN A 16 9.92 13.13 -2.43
C GLN A 16 9.15 14.44 -2.32
N THR A 17 8.40 14.84 -3.35
CA THR A 17 7.55 16.04 -3.35
C THR A 17 6.52 16.01 -2.24
N SER A 18 5.82 14.88 -2.08
CA SER A 18 4.83 14.68 -1.01
C SER A 18 5.45 14.80 0.39
N MET A 19 6.64 14.22 0.59
CA MET A 19 7.36 14.31 1.86
C MET A 19 7.81 15.75 2.14
N ASP A 20 8.42 16.41 1.16
CA ASP A 20 8.92 17.78 1.31
C ASP A 20 7.80 18.75 1.65
N TYR A 21 6.65 18.64 0.96
CA TYR A 21 5.45 19.39 1.29
C TYR A 21 4.96 19.10 2.72
N SER A 22 4.82 17.84 3.08
CA SER A 22 4.31 17.42 4.41
C SER A 22 5.20 17.89 5.56
N LEU A 23 6.51 18.01 5.34
CA LEU A 23 7.49 18.45 6.34
C LEU A 23 7.74 19.96 6.33
N SER A 24 7.19 20.70 5.36
CA SER A 24 7.28 22.17 5.24
C SER A 24 5.90 22.83 5.35
N ASP A 25 5.25 23.12 4.23
CA ASP A 25 3.98 23.84 4.18
C ASP A 25 2.82 23.06 4.81
N GLY A 26 2.82 21.74 4.69
CA GLY A 26 1.86 20.82 5.31
C GLY A 26 2.13 20.51 6.79
N LYS A 27 3.27 20.97 7.34
CA LYS A 27 3.73 20.56 8.67
C LYS A 27 2.74 20.90 9.79
N GLN A 28 2.09 22.05 9.71
CA GLN A 28 1.10 22.44 10.71
C GLN A 28 -0.03 21.42 10.81
N ALA A 29 -0.55 20.94 9.67
CA ALA A 29 -1.61 19.92 9.64
C ALA A 29 -1.12 18.58 10.25
N ILE A 30 0.12 18.17 9.95
CA ILE A 30 0.73 16.98 10.59
C ILE A 30 0.79 17.16 12.11
N ASP A 31 1.27 18.30 12.61
CA ASP A 31 1.39 18.58 14.04
C ASP A 31 0.00 18.62 14.75
N GLU A 32 -1.03 19.14 14.09
CA GLU A 32 -2.41 19.13 14.58
C GLU A 32 -2.99 17.71 14.60
N ALA A 33 -2.78 16.92 13.56
CA ALA A 33 -3.21 15.53 13.50
C ALA A 33 -2.55 14.67 14.61
N ILE A 34 -1.25 14.86 14.86
CA ILE A 34 -0.53 14.20 15.95
C ILE A 34 -1.18 14.51 17.30
N LYS A 35 -1.54 15.77 17.57
CA LYS A 35 -2.22 16.15 18.83
C LYS A 35 -3.55 15.45 18.99
N LEU A 36 -4.35 15.32 17.91
CA LEU A 36 -5.61 14.58 17.94
C LEU A 36 -5.39 13.10 18.27
N ILE A 37 -4.39 12.47 17.66
CA ILE A 37 -4.05 11.07 17.91
C ILE A 37 -3.60 10.86 19.35
N GLN A 38 -2.71 11.71 19.86
CA GLN A 38 -2.16 11.60 21.22
C GLN A 38 -3.24 11.86 22.31
N ALA A 39 -4.27 12.63 21.99
CA ALA A 39 -5.40 12.88 22.89
C ALA A 39 -6.48 11.79 22.84
N ALA A 40 -6.47 10.96 21.79
CA ALA A 40 -7.49 9.94 21.57
C ALA A 40 -7.24 8.69 22.41
N ARG A 41 -8.32 8.03 22.84
CA ARG A 41 -8.25 6.69 23.44
C ARG A 41 -8.25 5.58 22.39
N TYR A 42 -8.88 5.83 21.25
CA TYR A 42 -9.02 4.88 20.15
C TYR A 42 -8.61 5.53 18.84
N VAL A 43 -7.82 4.82 18.05
CA VAL A 43 -7.42 5.23 16.71
C VAL A 43 -8.04 4.25 15.73
N PHE A 44 -8.97 4.75 14.92
CA PHE A 44 -9.61 3.98 13.85
C PHE A 44 -9.12 4.49 12.50
N ILE A 45 -8.96 3.57 11.56
CA ILE A 45 -8.64 3.86 10.16
C ILE A 45 -9.79 3.24 9.36
N ALA A 46 -10.45 4.02 8.50
CA ALA A 46 -11.50 3.47 7.64
C ALA A 46 -11.29 3.94 6.21
N SER A 47 -11.24 3.00 5.27
CA SER A 47 -10.96 3.27 3.85
C SER A 47 -11.44 2.12 2.97
N ILE A 48 -11.34 2.26 1.65
CA ILE A 48 -11.82 1.27 0.69
C ILE A 48 -10.86 1.16 -0.51
N GLY A 49 -10.79 0.00 -1.16
CA GLY A 49 -9.96 -0.25 -2.34
C GLY A 49 -8.46 -0.08 -2.06
N ALA A 50 -7.73 0.57 -2.97
CA ALA A 50 -6.29 0.85 -2.80
C ALA A 50 -6.00 1.63 -1.51
N SER A 51 -6.89 2.54 -1.11
CA SER A 51 -6.74 3.27 0.16
C SER A 51 -6.88 2.35 1.38
N TRP A 52 -7.66 1.27 1.32
CA TRP A 52 -7.71 0.25 2.37
C TRP A 52 -6.41 -0.55 2.42
N ASN A 53 -5.82 -0.86 1.27
CA ASN A 53 -4.51 -1.49 1.21
C ASN A 53 -3.43 -0.58 1.82
N ALA A 54 -3.49 0.73 1.56
CA ALA A 54 -2.63 1.71 2.25
C ALA A 54 -2.89 1.71 3.77
N GLY A 55 -4.14 1.57 4.18
CA GLY A 55 -4.55 1.43 5.58
C GLY A 55 -3.86 0.29 6.32
N LEU A 56 -3.56 -0.84 5.65
CA LEU A 56 -2.79 -1.95 6.24
C LEU A 56 -1.37 -1.51 6.63
N ALA A 57 -0.68 -0.76 5.77
CA ALA A 57 0.64 -0.24 6.06
C ALA A 57 0.61 0.80 7.19
N ILE A 58 -0.40 1.67 7.17
CA ILE A 58 -0.61 2.71 8.18
C ILE A 58 -0.90 2.07 9.54
N GLN A 59 -1.80 1.09 9.61
CA GLN A 59 -2.11 0.35 10.84
C GLN A 59 -0.86 -0.34 11.40
N ALA A 60 -0.10 -1.02 10.54
CA ALA A 60 1.14 -1.69 10.97
C ALA A 60 2.17 -0.69 11.52
N ALA A 61 2.29 0.50 10.92
CA ALA A 61 3.17 1.57 11.39
C ALA A 61 2.73 2.13 12.75
N PHE A 62 1.43 2.35 12.97
CA PHE A 62 0.90 2.77 14.27
C PHE A 62 1.18 1.72 15.35
N ASN A 63 0.92 0.44 15.05
CA ASN A 63 1.17 -0.64 16.00
C ASN A 63 2.66 -0.76 16.35
N GLU A 64 3.56 -0.58 15.37
CA GLU A 64 5.01 -0.55 15.61
C GLU A 64 5.43 0.65 16.45
N ALA A 65 4.77 1.79 16.27
CA ALA A 65 4.98 3.00 17.06
C ALA A 65 4.31 2.93 18.46
N GLY A 66 3.74 1.79 18.86
CA GLY A 66 3.11 1.58 20.16
C GLY A 66 1.70 2.14 20.29
N ILE A 67 1.09 2.57 19.19
CA ILE A 67 -0.29 3.09 19.15
C ILE A 67 -1.19 2.02 18.54
N ASN A 68 -2.14 1.51 19.33
CA ASN A 68 -3.09 0.49 18.86
C ASN A 68 -4.11 1.11 17.90
N ALA A 69 -3.96 0.89 16.61
CA ALA A 69 -4.88 1.34 15.58
C ALA A 69 -5.67 0.16 14.99
N GLN A 70 -6.94 0.39 14.66
CA GLN A 70 -7.81 -0.59 14.04
C GLN A 70 -8.21 -0.15 12.64
N LEU A 71 -8.02 -1.04 11.66
CA LEU A 71 -8.41 -0.80 10.28
C LEU A 71 -9.75 -1.45 9.97
N PHE A 72 -10.61 -0.71 9.26
CA PHE A 72 -11.90 -1.15 8.78
C PHE A 72 -12.02 -0.91 7.27
N ASP A 73 -12.69 -1.80 6.57
CA ASP A 73 -13.32 -1.46 5.31
C ASP A 73 -14.42 -0.42 5.55
N SER A 74 -14.54 0.60 4.70
CA SER A 74 -15.45 1.71 4.95
C SER A 74 -16.92 1.31 4.93
N ALA A 75 -17.32 0.30 4.15
CA ALA A 75 -18.70 -0.21 4.18
C ALA A 75 -18.99 -0.95 5.48
N GLU A 76 -18.05 -1.79 5.95
CA GLU A 76 -18.14 -2.46 7.25
C GLU A 76 -18.13 -1.44 8.41
N PHE A 77 -17.30 -0.40 8.29
CA PHE A 77 -17.27 0.69 9.25
C PHE A 77 -18.62 1.42 9.34
N LEU A 78 -19.23 1.72 8.21
CA LEU A 78 -20.51 2.41 8.14
C LEU A 78 -21.65 1.62 8.81
N HIS A 79 -21.76 0.34 8.48
CA HIS A 79 -22.95 -0.43 8.84
C HIS A 79 -22.80 -1.21 10.14
N PHE A 80 -21.59 -1.66 10.48
CA PHE A 80 -21.40 -2.65 11.54
C PHE A 80 -20.49 -2.18 12.69
N THR A 81 -19.86 -1.01 12.59
CA THR A 81 -18.95 -0.51 13.62
C THR A 81 -19.61 0.56 14.48
N LYS A 82 -19.53 0.43 15.80
CA LYS A 82 -19.83 1.52 16.75
C LYS A 82 -18.56 2.29 17.05
N ILE A 83 -18.63 3.61 17.03
CA ILE A 83 -17.51 4.50 17.34
C ILE A 83 -17.59 4.87 18.83
N PRO A 84 -16.62 4.44 19.66
CA PRO A 84 -16.56 4.83 21.07
C PRO A 84 -16.27 6.33 21.23
N GLN A 85 -16.56 6.87 22.41
CA GLN A 85 -16.12 8.23 22.75
C GLN A 85 -14.59 8.33 22.80
N SER A 86 -14.05 9.52 22.55
CA SER A 86 -12.60 9.79 22.50
C SER A 86 -11.90 8.98 21.40
N THR A 87 -12.58 8.77 20.27
CA THR A 87 -12.00 8.16 19.06
C THR A 87 -11.53 9.23 18.10
N VAL A 88 -10.35 9.04 17.51
CA VAL A 88 -9.93 9.70 16.28
C VAL A 88 -10.09 8.71 15.12
N VAL A 89 -10.70 9.16 14.02
CA VAL A 89 -10.87 8.36 12.80
C VAL A 89 -10.03 8.97 11.69
N ILE A 90 -9.11 8.17 11.17
CA ILE A 90 -8.29 8.51 10.01
C ILE A 90 -9.00 7.96 8.77
N LEU A 91 -9.30 8.81 7.80
CA LEU A 91 -10.00 8.48 6.57
C LEU A 91 -9.07 8.70 5.35
N PRO A 92 -8.27 7.71 4.94
CA PRO A 92 -7.50 7.78 3.71
C PRO A 92 -8.42 7.62 2.49
N SER A 93 -8.31 8.53 1.52
CA SER A 93 -9.04 8.42 0.26
C SER A 93 -8.42 9.31 -0.82
N ARG A 94 -7.98 8.72 -1.93
CA ARG A 94 -7.38 9.44 -3.06
C ARG A 94 -8.21 10.65 -3.49
N SER A 95 -9.46 10.45 -3.80
CA SER A 95 -10.36 11.49 -4.31
C SER A 95 -11.14 12.23 -3.23
N GLY A 96 -11.28 11.62 -2.03
CA GLY A 96 -12.16 12.13 -0.99
C GLY A 96 -13.64 12.20 -1.37
N LYS A 97 -14.07 11.47 -2.43
CA LYS A 97 -15.43 11.53 -3.02
C LYS A 97 -16.16 10.19 -3.04
N SER A 98 -15.50 9.08 -2.71
CA SER A 98 -16.17 7.77 -2.64
C SER A 98 -17.32 7.83 -1.65
N VAL A 99 -18.45 7.27 -2.03
CA VAL A 99 -19.72 7.39 -1.27
C VAL A 99 -19.58 6.91 0.17
N GLU A 100 -18.89 5.78 0.38
CA GLU A 100 -18.67 5.21 1.71
C GLU A 100 -17.81 6.13 2.59
N ILE A 101 -16.85 6.80 1.99
CA ILE A 101 -15.97 7.75 2.70
C ILE A 101 -16.75 9.02 3.10
N VAL A 102 -17.55 9.55 2.18
CA VAL A 102 -18.36 10.75 2.47
C VAL A 102 -19.40 10.45 3.57
N GLN A 103 -20.06 9.30 3.52
CA GLN A 103 -21.00 8.86 4.56
C GLN A 103 -20.29 8.59 5.90
N SER A 104 -19.04 8.09 5.88
CA SER A 104 -18.22 7.89 7.08
C SER A 104 -17.96 9.20 7.82
N VAL A 105 -17.80 10.33 7.11
CA VAL A 105 -17.67 11.65 7.75
C VAL A 105 -18.91 11.98 8.59
N THR A 106 -20.10 11.79 8.04
CA THR A 106 -21.37 12.03 8.77
C THR A 106 -21.46 11.16 10.03
N LYS A 107 -21.19 9.86 9.89
CA LYS A 107 -21.20 8.91 11.02
C LYS A 107 -20.20 9.31 12.12
N CYS A 108 -19.00 9.75 11.75
CA CYS A 108 -17.98 10.19 12.72
C CYS A 108 -18.46 11.45 13.47
N ARG A 109 -19.06 12.42 12.75
CA ARG A 109 -19.60 13.64 13.36
C ARG A 109 -20.75 13.35 14.34
N GLU A 110 -21.64 12.46 13.98
CA GLU A 110 -22.76 12.02 14.87
C GLU A 110 -22.24 11.33 16.13
N ALA A 111 -21.12 10.60 16.03
CA ALA A 111 -20.47 9.95 17.17
C ALA A 111 -19.58 10.89 18.01
N GLY A 112 -19.35 12.13 17.57
CA GLY A 112 -18.45 13.08 18.22
C GLY A 112 -16.96 12.68 18.11
N ALA A 113 -16.58 11.91 17.09
CA ALA A 113 -15.21 11.54 16.83
C ALA A 113 -14.47 12.65 16.10
N SER A 114 -13.17 12.80 16.37
CA SER A 114 -12.29 13.66 15.58
C SER A 114 -11.94 12.97 14.26
N ILE A 115 -11.84 13.74 13.17
CA ILE A 115 -11.63 13.23 11.82
C ILE A 115 -10.33 13.78 11.23
N ILE A 116 -9.43 12.90 10.83
CA ILE A 116 -8.23 13.23 10.05
C ILE A 116 -8.43 12.61 8.66
N SER A 117 -8.41 13.44 7.62
CA SER A 117 -8.36 12.94 6.25
C SER A 117 -6.93 12.90 5.69
N ILE A 118 -6.65 11.91 4.84
CA ILE A 118 -5.45 11.86 4.00
C ILE A 118 -5.96 11.78 2.56
N THR A 119 -5.80 12.84 1.77
CA THR A 119 -6.40 12.89 0.42
C THR A 119 -5.56 13.73 -0.54
N ASN A 120 -5.69 13.45 -1.83
CA ASN A 120 -5.07 14.23 -2.90
C ASN A 120 -6.00 15.33 -3.47
N ASP A 121 -7.17 15.52 -2.87
CA ASP A 121 -8.10 16.60 -3.21
C ASP A 121 -8.52 17.35 -1.93
N PRO A 122 -7.77 18.41 -1.55
CA PRO A 122 -8.09 19.21 -0.36
C PRO A 122 -9.39 20.01 -0.50
N GLN A 123 -10.04 20.00 -1.67
CA GLN A 123 -11.35 20.59 -1.90
C GLN A 123 -12.49 19.56 -1.87
N SER A 124 -12.17 18.28 -1.68
CA SER A 124 -13.15 17.20 -1.64
C SER A 124 -14.13 17.32 -0.47
N PRO A 125 -15.31 16.65 -0.54
CA PRO A 125 -16.24 16.55 0.58
C PRO A 125 -15.58 15.97 1.85
N LEU A 126 -14.70 14.97 1.71
CA LEU A 126 -13.94 14.41 2.82
C LEU A 126 -13.09 15.47 3.52
N ALA A 127 -12.26 16.20 2.75
CA ALA A 127 -11.37 17.23 3.29
C ALA A 127 -12.14 18.31 4.04
N LYS A 128 -13.22 18.81 3.43
CA LYS A 128 -14.10 19.84 4.05
C LYS A 128 -14.84 19.36 5.28
N GLY A 129 -15.10 18.07 5.38
CA GLY A 129 -15.78 17.45 6.52
C GLY A 129 -14.84 17.02 7.65
N SER A 130 -13.52 17.12 7.49
CA SER A 130 -12.51 16.70 8.48
C SER A 130 -12.12 17.83 9.43
N ASP A 131 -11.59 17.47 10.60
CA ASP A 131 -10.99 18.44 11.53
C ASP A 131 -9.58 18.83 11.07
N VAL A 132 -8.85 17.87 10.50
CA VAL A 132 -7.53 18.06 9.89
C VAL A 132 -7.50 17.35 8.56
N CYS A 133 -7.05 18.05 7.50
CA CYS A 133 -6.81 17.47 6.20
C CYS A 133 -5.30 17.41 5.91
N LEU A 134 -4.80 16.22 5.62
CA LEU A 134 -3.45 15.96 5.18
C LEU A 134 -3.48 15.78 3.65
N ASP A 135 -2.98 16.77 2.93
CA ASP A 135 -2.86 16.73 1.46
C ASP A 135 -1.66 15.88 1.06
N THR A 136 -1.86 14.91 0.19
CA THR A 136 -0.78 14.06 -0.34
C THR A 136 0.13 14.81 -1.31
N HIS A 137 -0.37 15.87 -1.92
CA HIS A 137 0.38 16.82 -2.76
C HIS A 137 1.19 16.15 -3.88
N VAL A 138 0.55 15.22 -4.60
CA VAL A 138 1.11 14.54 -5.78
C VAL A 138 0.18 14.74 -6.99
N ASP A 139 0.72 14.58 -8.19
CA ASP A 139 -0.09 14.53 -9.38
C ASP A 139 -1.01 13.30 -9.39
N PHE A 140 -2.25 13.45 -9.85
CA PHE A 140 -3.16 12.32 -9.98
C PHE A 140 -2.61 11.28 -10.97
N ASP A 141 -2.77 10.02 -10.61
CA ASP A 141 -2.50 8.91 -11.51
C ASP A 141 -3.49 8.92 -12.68
N HIS A 142 -3.07 8.39 -13.82
CA HIS A 142 -3.90 8.36 -15.02
C HIS A 142 -5.12 7.42 -14.87
N SER A 143 -4.98 6.33 -14.13
CA SER A 143 -6.07 5.36 -13.89
C SER A 143 -5.91 4.62 -12.57
N ILE A 144 -5.14 3.56 -12.53
CA ILE A 144 -4.86 2.77 -11.32
C ILE A 144 -4.06 3.63 -10.35
N SER A 145 -4.34 3.51 -9.05
CA SER A 145 -3.61 4.23 -8.02
C SER A 145 -2.17 3.73 -7.91
N VAL A 146 -1.22 4.60 -8.14
CA VAL A 146 0.24 4.37 -8.06
C VAL A 146 0.85 5.38 -7.10
N ASN A 147 1.00 6.62 -7.56
CA ASN A 147 1.56 7.72 -6.77
C ASN A 147 0.63 8.13 -5.64
N THR A 148 -0.66 8.19 -5.91
CA THR A 148 -1.68 8.50 -4.90
C THR A 148 -1.80 7.41 -3.83
N TYR A 149 -1.57 6.13 -4.18
CA TYR A 149 -1.49 5.04 -3.18
C TYR A 149 -0.28 5.20 -2.29
N THR A 150 0.93 5.31 -2.87
CA THR A 150 2.17 5.36 -2.08
C THR A 150 2.30 6.64 -1.28
N SER A 151 1.75 7.77 -1.74
CA SER A 151 1.72 9.02 -0.96
C SER A 151 0.76 8.96 0.24
N ILE A 152 -0.39 8.29 0.12
CA ILE A 152 -1.27 7.99 1.26
C ILE A 152 -0.52 7.12 2.30
N VAL A 153 0.19 6.08 1.84
CA VAL A 153 1.03 5.26 2.72
C VAL A 153 2.08 6.11 3.41
N LEU A 154 2.81 6.94 2.67
CA LEU A 154 3.85 7.83 3.19
C LEU A 154 3.31 8.72 4.32
N ILE A 155 2.26 9.48 4.06
CA ILE A 155 1.72 10.42 5.04
C ILE A 155 1.18 9.71 6.27
N GLY A 156 0.46 8.60 6.08
CA GLY A 156 -0.03 7.81 7.19
C GLY A 156 1.08 7.20 8.04
N GLN A 157 2.18 6.77 7.42
CA GLN A 157 3.36 6.25 8.12
C GLN A 157 4.13 7.37 8.84
N LEU A 158 4.33 8.54 8.23
CA LEU A 158 4.91 9.70 8.90
C LEU A 158 4.09 10.10 10.13
N LEU A 159 2.77 10.13 10.00
CA LEU A 159 1.86 10.44 11.10
C LEU A 159 2.02 9.43 12.25
N ALA A 160 2.06 8.13 11.95
CA ALA A 160 2.25 7.07 12.95
C ALA A 160 3.60 7.19 13.65
N VAL A 161 4.66 7.35 12.88
CA VAL A 161 6.05 7.42 13.36
C VAL A 161 6.27 8.62 14.28
N PHE A 162 5.70 9.78 13.93
CA PHE A 162 5.84 11.00 14.73
C PHE A 162 4.92 11.00 15.96
N ALA A 163 3.68 10.51 15.84
CA ALA A 163 2.75 10.42 16.96
C ALA A 163 3.26 9.49 18.08
N GLY A 164 3.94 8.39 17.70
CA GLY A 164 4.54 7.44 18.61
C GLY A 164 6.01 7.70 18.95
N ASN A 165 6.62 8.78 18.44
CA ASN A 165 8.04 9.11 18.62
C ASN A 165 9.00 7.97 18.22
N LEU A 166 8.66 7.19 17.19
CA LEU A 166 9.49 6.08 16.72
C LEU A 166 10.77 6.58 16.01
N LEU A 167 10.66 7.66 15.23
CA LEU A 167 11.77 8.33 14.56
C LEU A 167 11.61 9.84 14.68
N THR A 168 12.73 10.55 14.63
CA THR A 168 12.73 12.01 14.41
C THR A 168 12.42 12.34 12.96
N VAL A 169 12.01 13.58 12.69
CA VAL A 169 11.79 14.09 11.33
C VAL A 169 13.02 13.87 10.45
N LYS A 170 14.22 14.21 10.96
CA LYS A 170 15.49 14.06 10.22
C LYS A 170 15.83 12.61 9.89
N GLU A 171 15.52 11.67 10.78
CA GLU A 171 15.76 10.25 10.53
C GLU A 171 14.79 9.71 9.48
N ALA A 172 13.51 10.07 9.56
CA ALA A 172 12.51 9.69 8.58
C ALA A 172 12.85 10.26 7.19
N GLU A 173 13.11 11.55 7.10
CA GLU A 173 13.53 12.24 5.87
C GLU A 173 14.76 11.57 5.26
N LYS A 174 15.81 11.37 6.03
CA LYS A 174 17.07 10.77 5.57
C LYS A 174 16.87 9.37 5.00
N THR A 175 16.16 8.48 5.72
CA THR A 175 15.98 7.09 5.27
C THR A 175 15.13 7.02 4.02
N ILE A 176 14.07 7.85 3.90
CA ILE A 176 13.19 7.89 2.74
C ILE A 176 13.93 8.46 1.54
N THR A 177 14.53 9.65 1.65
CA THR A 177 15.26 10.30 0.52
C THR A 177 16.36 9.40 -0.03
N ASN A 178 17.14 8.75 0.83
CA ASN A 178 18.20 7.84 0.39
C ASN A 178 17.64 6.65 -0.39
N ALA A 179 16.54 6.06 0.10
CA ALA A 179 15.92 4.93 -0.56
C ALA A 179 15.28 5.30 -1.89
N LEU A 180 14.60 6.46 -1.98
CA LEU A 180 14.00 6.96 -3.22
C LEU A 180 15.09 7.22 -4.27
N SER A 181 16.17 7.91 -3.89
CA SER A 181 17.31 8.18 -4.78
C SER A 181 17.94 6.90 -5.31
N ALA A 182 18.06 5.87 -4.46
CA ALA A 182 18.58 4.57 -4.88
C ALA A 182 17.57 3.75 -5.70
N THR A 183 16.25 3.99 -5.52
CA THR A 183 15.20 3.29 -6.26
C THR A 183 15.11 3.74 -7.71
N THR A 184 15.23 5.05 -7.97
CA THR A 184 15.06 5.65 -9.29
C THR A 184 15.82 4.90 -10.41
N PRO A 185 17.14 4.66 -10.33
CA PRO A 185 17.86 3.94 -11.38
C PRO A 185 17.50 2.45 -11.46
N ASN A 186 16.94 1.89 -10.41
CA ASN A 186 16.61 0.47 -10.34
C ASN A 186 15.26 0.11 -11.00
N ILE A 187 14.35 1.06 -11.22
CA ILE A 187 13.03 0.77 -11.79
C ILE A 187 13.15 0.11 -13.16
N SER A 188 13.98 0.65 -14.05
CA SER A 188 14.21 0.07 -15.38
C SER A 188 14.92 -1.29 -15.32
N VAL A 189 15.84 -1.45 -14.38
CA VAL A 189 16.56 -2.73 -14.17
C VAL A 189 15.58 -3.80 -13.68
N TRP A 190 14.73 -3.48 -12.70
CA TRP A 190 13.70 -4.41 -12.21
C TRP A 190 12.69 -4.76 -13.30
N HIS A 191 12.28 -3.79 -14.13
CA HIS A 191 11.38 -4.05 -15.25
C HIS A 191 11.98 -5.09 -16.19
N GLU A 192 13.22 -4.89 -16.64
CA GLU A 192 13.92 -5.83 -17.51
C GLU A 192 14.11 -7.20 -16.85
N GLN A 193 14.53 -7.24 -15.59
CA GLN A 193 14.69 -8.49 -14.83
C GLN A 193 13.38 -9.30 -14.78
N ILE A 194 12.24 -8.64 -14.51
CA ILE A 194 10.93 -9.29 -14.46
C ILE A 194 10.54 -9.81 -15.84
N GLU A 195 10.71 -8.99 -16.88
CA GLU A 195 10.35 -9.35 -18.26
C GLU A 195 11.12 -10.57 -18.76
N LEU A 196 12.44 -10.60 -18.51
CA LEU A 196 13.33 -11.67 -18.97
C LEU A 196 13.31 -12.93 -18.09
N SER A 197 12.76 -12.87 -16.88
CA SER A 197 12.82 -13.96 -15.89
C SER A 197 12.05 -15.22 -16.25
N GLY A 198 11.03 -15.08 -17.11
CA GLY A 198 10.05 -16.14 -17.37
C GLY A 198 9.24 -16.52 -16.12
N TRP A 199 9.21 -15.67 -15.07
CA TRP A 199 8.35 -15.87 -13.90
C TRP A 199 6.89 -15.77 -14.26
N LEU A 200 6.50 -14.80 -15.09
CA LEU A 200 5.14 -14.56 -15.51
C LEU A 200 4.63 -15.62 -16.49
N ASN A 201 3.45 -16.15 -16.24
CA ASN A 201 2.71 -16.98 -17.18
C ASN A 201 1.21 -16.65 -17.09
N ARG A 202 0.62 -16.29 -18.23
CA ARG A 202 -0.78 -15.81 -18.33
C ARG A 202 -1.85 -16.83 -17.94
N ASP A 203 -1.51 -18.11 -17.96
CA ASP A 203 -2.43 -19.21 -17.65
C ASP A 203 -2.33 -19.66 -16.19
N TYR A 204 -1.46 -19.02 -15.39
CA TYR A 204 -1.20 -19.41 -14.00
C TYR A 204 -1.98 -18.52 -13.03
N ALA A 205 -2.51 -19.14 -11.96
CA ALA A 205 -3.05 -18.42 -10.83
C ALA A 205 -1.95 -17.59 -10.14
N SER A 206 -2.31 -16.43 -9.61
CA SER A 206 -1.37 -15.51 -8.97
C SER A 206 -1.66 -15.34 -7.49
N TYR A 207 -0.62 -15.45 -6.67
CA TYR A 207 -0.68 -15.28 -5.22
C TYR A 207 0.42 -14.34 -4.73
N PHE A 208 0.04 -13.41 -3.86
CA PHE A 208 0.93 -12.42 -3.28
C PHE A 208 0.95 -12.57 -1.75
N LEU A 209 2.15 -12.80 -1.21
CA LEU A 209 2.32 -13.11 0.20
C LEU A 209 3.25 -12.09 0.87
N GLY A 210 2.82 -11.54 1.99
CA GLY A 210 3.62 -10.59 2.76
C GLY A 210 3.34 -10.71 4.25
N ARG A 211 4.01 -9.89 5.06
CA ARG A 211 3.71 -9.73 6.49
C ARG A 211 4.12 -8.36 6.99
N GLY A 212 3.66 -7.99 8.20
CA GLY A 212 3.92 -6.67 8.75
C GLY A 212 3.46 -5.58 7.80
N VAL A 213 4.25 -4.54 7.63
CA VAL A 213 3.94 -3.44 6.72
C VAL A 213 3.84 -3.88 5.24
N SER A 214 4.61 -4.90 4.85
CA SER A 214 4.63 -5.42 3.47
C SER A 214 3.39 -6.25 3.11
N LEU A 215 2.52 -6.56 4.07
CA LEU A 215 1.19 -7.13 3.77
C LEU A 215 0.37 -6.17 2.89
N ALA A 216 0.52 -4.87 3.09
CA ALA A 216 -0.08 -3.83 2.26
C ALA A 216 0.34 -3.96 0.79
N SER A 217 1.63 -4.17 0.52
CA SER A 217 2.16 -4.35 -0.84
C SER A 217 1.64 -5.62 -1.50
N ALA A 218 1.44 -6.70 -0.72
CA ALA A 218 0.84 -7.92 -1.24
C ALA A 218 -0.63 -7.73 -1.63
N TYR A 219 -1.42 -7.04 -0.82
CA TYR A 219 -2.81 -6.73 -1.14
C TYR A 219 -2.94 -5.73 -2.29
N GLU A 220 -2.06 -4.74 -2.34
CA GLU A 220 -2.01 -3.81 -3.47
C GLU A 220 -1.64 -4.52 -4.76
N ALA A 221 -0.64 -5.41 -4.74
CA ALA A 221 -0.30 -6.25 -5.88
C ALA A 221 -1.50 -7.07 -6.39
N MET A 222 -2.29 -7.66 -5.49
CA MET A 222 -3.52 -8.36 -5.84
C MET A 222 -4.52 -7.43 -6.55
N LEU A 223 -4.74 -6.23 -6.00
CA LEU A 223 -5.72 -5.29 -6.54
C LEU A 223 -5.32 -4.80 -7.94
N ILE A 224 -4.07 -4.31 -8.09
CA ILE A 224 -3.59 -3.81 -9.38
C ILE A 224 -3.50 -4.92 -10.44
N TRP A 225 -3.29 -6.18 -10.03
CA TRP A 225 -3.34 -7.34 -10.91
C TRP A 225 -4.73 -7.57 -11.47
N GLN A 226 -5.76 -7.41 -10.63
CA GLN A 226 -7.17 -7.51 -11.02
C GLN A 226 -7.57 -6.31 -11.88
N GLU A 227 -7.16 -5.10 -11.52
CA GLU A 227 -7.49 -3.87 -12.24
C GLU A 227 -6.70 -3.69 -13.54
N GLY A 228 -5.40 -3.96 -13.55
CA GLY A 228 -4.51 -3.78 -14.69
C GLY A 228 -4.54 -4.96 -15.64
N ALA A 229 -4.18 -6.14 -15.17
CA ALA A 229 -4.10 -7.33 -15.98
C ALA A 229 -5.43 -8.09 -16.15
N LYS A 230 -6.51 -7.65 -15.48
CA LYS A 230 -7.85 -8.28 -15.49
C LYS A 230 -7.76 -9.79 -15.18
N HIS A 231 -6.89 -10.15 -14.25
CA HIS A 231 -6.58 -11.53 -13.91
C HIS A 231 -6.81 -11.82 -12.42
N PRO A 232 -7.46 -12.95 -12.08
CA PRO A 232 -7.67 -13.31 -10.68
C PRO A 232 -6.35 -13.45 -9.93
N ALA A 233 -6.31 -12.87 -8.74
CA ALA A 233 -5.20 -13.00 -7.82
C ALA A 233 -5.71 -13.04 -6.38
N SER A 234 -4.89 -13.59 -5.48
CA SER A 234 -5.14 -13.63 -4.03
C SER A 234 -3.95 -13.05 -3.28
N ALA A 235 -4.24 -12.42 -2.14
CA ALA A 235 -3.20 -11.94 -1.22
C ALA A 235 -3.50 -12.38 0.21
N MET A 236 -2.45 -12.69 0.97
CA MET A 236 -2.57 -13.02 2.38
C MET A 236 -1.22 -12.95 3.10
N SER A 237 -1.26 -13.06 4.42
CA SER A 237 -0.01 -13.20 5.16
C SER A 237 0.66 -14.55 4.89
N THR A 238 2.01 -14.57 4.92
CA THR A 238 2.77 -15.82 4.80
C THR A 238 2.40 -16.83 5.90
N GLY A 239 1.99 -16.34 7.07
CA GLY A 239 1.44 -17.18 8.15
C GLY A 239 0.12 -17.82 7.76
N ALA A 240 -0.86 -17.05 7.30
CA ALA A 240 -2.16 -17.56 6.86
C ALA A 240 -2.02 -18.58 5.71
N PHE A 241 -1.11 -18.34 4.76
CA PHE A 241 -0.86 -19.24 3.66
C PHE A 241 -0.48 -20.66 4.12
N ARG A 242 0.31 -20.76 5.18
CA ARG A 242 0.76 -22.04 5.76
C ARG A 242 -0.34 -22.81 6.52
N HIS A 243 -1.46 -22.18 6.81
CA HIS A 243 -2.55 -22.78 7.60
C HIS A 243 -3.77 -23.12 6.75
N GLY A 244 -3.53 -23.83 5.62
CA GLY A 244 -4.55 -24.36 4.73
C GLY A 244 -4.32 -23.98 3.27
N PRO A 245 -4.25 -22.71 2.88
CA PRO A 245 -4.09 -22.29 1.49
C PRO A 245 -2.89 -22.91 0.74
N GLN A 246 -1.85 -23.33 1.44
CA GLN A 246 -0.70 -24.03 0.83
C GLN A 246 -1.08 -25.33 0.10
N GLU A 247 -2.25 -25.90 0.37
CA GLU A 247 -2.73 -27.12 -0.31
C GLU A 247 -3.03 -26.91 -1.80
N ILE A 248 -3.14 -25.65 -2.24
CA ILE A 248 -3.31 -25.30 -3.65
C ILE A 248 -2.01 -25.36 -4.46
N LEU A 249 -0.85 -25.54 -3.81
CA LEU A 249 0.45 -25.47 -4.48
C LEU A 249 0.56 -26.47 -5.62
N ILE A 250 0.72 -25.95 -6.82
CA ILE A 250 1.05 -26.67 -8.03
C ILE A 250 2.10 -25.87 -8.82
N ASN A 251 2.84 -26.54 -9.69
CA ASN A 251 3.88 -25.89 -10.48
C ASN A 251 3.38 -24.84 -11.52
N LYS A 252 2.06 -24.64 -11.60
CA LYS A 252 1.39 -23.66 -12.48
C LYS A 252 0.86 -22.46 -11.69
N MET A 253 1.75 -21.79 -10.96
CA MET A 253 1.41 -20.60 -10.17
C MET A 253 2.48 -19.52 -10.33
N ASN A 254 2.04 -18.27 -10.31
CA ASN A 254 2.88 -17.09 -10.15
C ASN A 254 2.80 -16.66 -8.69
N ILE A 255 3.86 -16.81 -7.92
CA ILE A 255 3.88 -16.40 -6.51
C ILE A 255 4.86 -15.26 -6.31
N GLY A 256 4.36 -14.14 -5.73
CA GLY A 256 5.17 -13.03 -5.26
C GLY A 256 5.24 -13.02 -3.73
N ILE A 257 6.43 -12.88 -3.15
CA ILE A 257 6.64 -12.89 -1.70
C ILE A 257 7.52 -11.71 -1.29
N TRP A 258 6.99 -10.89 -0.37
CA TRP A 258 7.74 -9.84 0.32
C TRP A 258 8.39 -10.41 1.57
N VAL A 259 9.70 -10.36 1.62
CA VAL A 259 10.49 -10.88 2.76
C VAL A 259 10.56 -9.82 3.85
N ASP A 260 10.20 -10.20 5.07
CA ASP A 260 10.50 -9.38 6.26
C ASP A 260 12.02 -9.27 6.46
N ASN A 261 12.52 -8.06 6.67
CA ASN A 261 13.95 -7.84 6.86
C ASN A 261 14.42 -7.95 8.31
N ARG A 262 13.55 -8.34 9.25
CA ARG A 262 13.82 -8.39 10.68
C ARG A 262 13.53 -9.76 11.29
N VAL A 263 12.42 -9.83 12.02
CA VAL A 263 12.12 -10.94 12.94
C VAL A 263 11.64 -12.22 12.27
N ALA A 264 11.03 -12.12 11.10
CA ALA A 264 10.44 -13.27 10.40
C ALA A 264 11.23 -13.69 9.14
N ARG A 265 12.37 -13.08 8.87
CA ARG A 265 13.19 -13.28 7.68
C ARG A 265 13.52 -14.74 7.39
N SER A 266 14.00 -15.47 8.40
CA SER A 266 14.35 -16.88 8.25
C SER A 266 13.13 -17.75 7.92
N ASN A 267 11.97 -17.42 8.49
CA ASN A 267 10.71 -18.13 8.22
C ASN A 267 10.25 -17.88 6.77
N ASP A 268 10.42 -16.67 6.26
CA ASP A 268 10.05 -16.33 4.89
C ASP A 268 10.96 -17.04 3.88
N PHE A 269 12.27 -17.09 4.10
CA PHE A 269 13.19 -17.83 3.24
C PHE A 269 12.93 -19.35 3.30
N THR A 270 12.57 -19.90 4.46
CA THR A 270 12.18 -21.30 4.58
C THR A 270 10.94 -21.58 3.74
N LEU A 271 9.90 -20.75 3.85
CA LEU A 271 8.68 -20.89 3.06
C LEU A 271 8.96 -20.81 1.56
N ILE A 272 9.78 -19.84 1.12
CA ILE A 272 10.18 -19.70 -0.28
C ILE A 272 10.89 -20.97 -0.77
N GLY A 273 11.84 -21.49 0.02
CA GLY A 273 12.56 -22.72 -0.30
C GLY A 273 11.64 -23.91 -0.46
N ASP A 274 10.62 -24.03 0.40
CA ASP A 274 9.65 -25.13 0.33
C ASP A 274 8.72 -25.00 -0.90
N ILE A 275 8.30 -23.77 -1.24
CA ILE A 275 7.50 -23.51 -2.44
C ILE A 275 8.32 -23.83 -3.71
N LEU A 276 9.58 -23.42 -3.77
CA LEU A 276 10.48 -23.71 -4.90
C LEU A 276 10.68 -25.22 -5.10
N LYS A 277 10.75 -26.02 -4.03
CA LYS A 277 10.85 -27.49 -4.11
C LYS A 277 9.62 -28.13 -4.76
N GLN A 278 8.47 -27.45 -4.75
CA GLN A 278 7.26 -27.91 -5.47
C GLN A 278 7.28 -27.52 -6.97
N GLY A 279 8.39 -26.94 -7.47
CA GLY A 279 8.51 -26.51 -8.85
C GLY A 279 7.77 -25.20 -9.20
N VAL A 280 7.30 -24.47 -8.17
CA VAL A 280 6.61 -23.18 -8.34
C VAL A 280 7.63 -22.07 -8.59
N LYS A 281 7.32 -21.17 -9.50
CA LYS A 281 8.13 -19.97 -9.74
C LYS A 281 7.79 -18.88 -8.72
N VAL A 282 8.80 -18.40 -8.02
CA VAL A 282 8.65 -17.36 -6.98
C VAL A 282 9.38 -16.10 -7.40
N LEU A 283 8.68 -14.96 -7.27
CA LEU A 283 9.28 -13.63 -7.21
C LEU A 283 9.50 -13.27 -5.74
N THR A 284 10.74 -13.10 -5.35
CA THR A 284 11.12 -12.66 -3.99
C THR A 284 11.51 -11.20 -4.02
N ILE A 285 10.88 -10.37 -3.17
CA ILE A 285 11.13 -8.92 -3.05
C ILE A 285 11.61 -8.64 -1.62
N GLY A 286 12.75 -7.99 -1.46
CA GLY A 286 13.29 -7.66 -0.13
C GLY A 286 14.72 -7.18 -0.17
N THR A 287 15.38 -7.11 0.98
CA THR A 287 16.79 -6.76 1.12
C THR A 287 17.61 -7.98 1.52
N GLY A 288 18.87 -8.08 1.06
CA GLY A 288 19.82 -9.13 1.44
C GLY A 288 19.30 -10.53 1.13
N ILE A 289 18.69 -10.74 -0.03
CA ILE A 289 18.20 -12.03 -0.47
C ILE A 289 19.40 -12.94 -0.77
N PRO A 290 19.48 -14.17 -0.18
CA PRO A 290 20.62 -15.06 -0.44
C PRO A 290 20.80 -15.36 -1.92
N GLU A 291 22.05 -15.31 -2.42
CA GLU A 291 22.35 -15.65 -3.81
C GLU A 291 21.93 -17.09 -4.15
N SER A 292 22.06 -18.00 -3.18
CA SER A 292 21.66 -19.39 -3.32
C SER A 292 20.14 -19.63 -3.38
N LEU A 293 19.33 -18.64 -3.06
CA LEU A 293 17.88 -18.74 -3.17
C LEU A 293 17.47 -18.74 -4.65
N GLY A 294 16.73 -19.76 -5.07
CA GLY A 294 16.19 -19.84 -6.43
C GLY A 294 15.06 -18.85 -6.70
N GLY A 295 14.58 -18.83 -7.94
CA GLY A 295 13.51 -17.93 -8.39
C GLY A 295 14.01 -16.56 -8.85
N LEU A 296 13.06 -15.66 -9.13
CA LEU A 296 13.34 -14.27 -9.45
C LEU A 296 13.53 -13.47 -8.16
N LYS A 297 14.62 -12.76 -8.05
CA LYS A 297 14.97 -11.94 -6.87
C LYS A 297 15.03 -10.48 -7.27
N ILE A 298 14.26 -9.64 -6.58
CA ILE A 298 14.33 -8.19 -6.69
C ILE A 298 14.84 -7.63 -5.36
N GLU A 299 16.09 -7.22 -5.39
CA GLU A 299 16.73 -6.56 -4.25
C GLU A 299 16.28 -5.09 -4.21
N ILE A 300 15.66 -4.67 -3.11
CA ILE A 300 15.26 -3.28 -2.91
C ILE A 300 16.32 -2.52 -2.09
N PRO A 301 16.44 -1.20 -2.25
CA PRO A 301 17.30 -0.37 -1.41
C PRO A 301 16.95 -0.49 0.08
N GLU A 302 17.97 -0.28 0.92
CA GLU A 302 17.79 -0.20 2.37
C GLU A 302 16.92 1.01 2.73
N ILE A 303 15.90 0.77 3.53
CA ILE A 303 14.99 1.78 4.08
C ILE A 303 14.57 1.33 5.49
N HIS A 304 14.23 2.28 6.37
CA HIS A 304 13.68 1.88 7.67
C HIS A 304 12.45 0.97 7.46
N PRO A 305 12.34 -0.14 8.18
CA PRO A 305 11.33 -1.17 7.93
C PRO A 305 9.89 -0.67 7.80
N VAL A 306 9.53 0.32 8.61
CA VAL A 306 8.19 0.91 8.58
C VAL A 306 7.83 1.51 7.22
N PHE A 307 8.82 2.00 6.45
CA PHE A 307 8.65 2.66 5.16
C PHE A 307 8.84 1.74 3.95
N GLN A 308 9.09 0.45 4.15
CA GLN A 308 9.31 -0.50 3.04
C GLN A 308 8.21 -0.48 1.96
N PRO A 309 6.90 -0.35 2.28
CA PRO A 309 5.86 -0.32 1.26
C PRO A 309 5.99 0.81 0.23
N LEU A 310 6.72 1.89 0.55
CA LEU A 310 6.94 3.00 -0.38
C LEU A 310 7.72 2.58 -1.65
N ILE A 311 8.59 1.59 -1.52
CA ILE A 311 9.47 1.15 -2.60
C ILE A 311 9.27 -0.32 -2.98
N ASN A 312 8.87 -1.18 -2.04
CA ASN A 312 8.78 -2.61 -2.32
C ASN A 312 7.52 -3.01 -3.09
N VAL A 313 6.53 -2.12 -3.25
CA VAL A 313 5.36 -2.34 -4.11
C VAL A 313 5.72 -2.19 -5.60
N ILE A 314 6.73 -1.40 -5.94
CA ILE A 314 7.11 -1.05 -7.31
C ILE A 314 7.37 -2.30 -8.18
N PRO A 315 8.12 -3.32 -7.75
CA PRO A 315 8.30 -4.53 -8.55
C PRO A 315 6.99 -5.23 -8.96
N ALA A 316 5.98 -5.22 -8.09
CA ALA A 316 4.67 -5.79 -8.42
C ALA A 316 3.88 -4.92 -9.41
N GLN A 317 4.00 -3.60 -9.34
CA GLN A 317 3.41 -2.68 -10.31
C GLN A 317 4.03 -2.88 -11.70
N LEU A 318 5.37 -2.98 -11.77
CA LEU A 318 6.09 -3.30 -13.02
C LEU A 318 5.66 -4.66 -13.58
N ALA A 319 5.56 -5.67 -12.73
CA ALA A 319 5.09 -6.99 -13.11
C ALA A 319 3.65 -6.95 -13.65
N THR A 320 2.78 -6.09 -13.09
CA THR A 320 1.40 -5.90 -13.57
C THR A 320 1.38 -5.32 -14.98
N ASP A 321 2.20 -4.33 -15.29
CA ASP A 321 2.30 -3.75 -16.64
C ASP A 321 2.73 -4.81 -17.66
N ILE A 322 3.80 -5.54 -17.37
CA ILE A 322 4.32 -6.62 -18.22
C ILE A 322 3.26 -7.72 -18.41
N PHE A 323 2.60 -8.11 -17.32
CA PHE A 323 1.58 -9.16 -17.36
C PHE A 323 0.33 -8.74 -18.14
N SER A 324 -0.05 -7.45 -18.05
CA SER A 324 -1.13 -6.88 -18.85
C SER A 324 -0.82 -7.01 -20.34
N ALA A 325 0.38 -6.64 -20.74
CA ALA A 325 0.84 -6.78 -22.12
C ALA A 325 0.84 -8.24 -22.59
N LEU A 326 1.34 -9.17 -21.75
CA LEU A 326 1.36 -10.61 -22.02
C LEU A 326 -0.07 -11.18 -22.25
N LYS A 327 -1.07 -10.62 -21.55
CA LYS A 327 -2.48 -11.00 -21.67
C LYS A 327 -3.22 -10.26 -22.80
N GLY A 328 -2.64 -9.23 -23.38
CA GLY A 328 -3.31 -8.34 -24.35
C GLY A 328 -4.34 -7.42 -23.67
N GLU A 329 -4.17 -7.12 -22.38
CA GLU A 329 -5.03 -6.22 -21.62
C GLU A 329 -4.45 -4.80 -21.57
N ASN A 330 -5.31 -3.81 -21.42
CA ASN A 330 -4.91 -2.42 -21.24
C ASN A 330 -4.97 -2.03 -19.76
N PRO A 331 -3.83 -1.74 -19.08
CA PRO A 331 -3.83 -1.29 -17.70
C PRO A 331 -4.32 0.15 -17.53
N ASP A 332 -4.37 0.94 -18.61
CA ASP A 332 -4.78 2.35 -18.55
C ASP A 332 -6.31 2.53 -18.52
N GLY A 333 -7.10 1.46 -18.52
CA GLY A 333 -8.55 1.55 -18.55
C GLY A 333 -9.23 0.47 -17.69
N PHE A 334 -10.34 0.86 -17.08
CA PHE A 334 -11.23 -0.04 -16.37
C PHE A 334 -12.32 -0.59 -17.30
N ARG A 335 -12.79 -1.83 -17.04
CA ARG A 335 -13.91 -2.44 -17.78
C ARG A 335 -15.27 -2.03 -17.21
N PHE A 336 -15.37 -1.99 -15.90
CA PHE A 336 -16.63 -1.80 -15.18
C PHE A 336 -16.56 -0.67 -14.17
N CYS A 337 -15.44 -0.55 -13.44
CA CYS A 337 -15.28 0.49 -12.44
C CYS A 337 -15.18 1.89 -13.07
N LYS A 338 -15.79 2.86 -12.40
CA LYS A 338 -15.49 4.28 -12.63
C LYS A 338 -14.22 4.63 -11.85
N PHE A 339 -13.58 5.72 -12.24
CA PHE A 339 -12.41 6.25 -11.51
C PHE A 339 -12.69 6.56 -10.03
N VAL A 340 -13.93 6.95 -9.73
CA VAL A 340 -14.46 7.16 -8.38
C VAL A 340 -15.86 6.55 -8.31
N VAL A 341 -16.14 5.79 -7.25
CA VAL A 341 -17.46 5.23 -6.97
C VAL A 341 -18.24 6.22 -6.11
N GLU A 342 -19.17 6.97 -6.73
CA GLU A 342 -19.92 8.05 -6.07
C GLU A 342 -21.38 7.65 -5.73
N THR A 343 -21.79 6.43 -6.04
CA THR A 343 -23.13 5.93 -5.81
C THR A 343 -23.13 4.58 -5.12
N ASP A 344 -24.06 4.36 -4.19
CA ASP A 344 -24.24 3.08 -3.52
C ASP A 344 -24.71 1.98 -4.49
N GLY A 345 -24.06 0.82 -4.40
CA GLY A 345 -24.48 -0.42 -5.03
C GLY A 345 -24.27 -0.51 -6.55
N GLY A 346 -24.29 -1.73 -7.05
CA GLY A 346 -24.08 -2.04 -8.45
C GLY A 346 -22.60 -2.14 -8.85
N LEU A 347 -22.36 -2.30 -10.20
CA LEU A 347 -21.03 -2.31 -10.82
C LEU A 347 -20.71 -0.94 -11.41
#